data_4c91471cdce3b1717fd1fed8d3f33e12
#
_entry.id   4c91471cdce3b1717fd1fed8d3f33e12
#
_cell.length_a   1.000
_cell.length_b   1.000
_cell.length_c   1.000
_cell.angle_alpha   90.00
_cell.angle_beta   90.00
_cell.angle_gamma   90.00
#
_symmetry.space_group_name_H-M   'P 1'
#
loop_
_entity.id
_entity.type
_entity.pdbx_description
1 polymer ?
#
loop_
_entity_poly.entity_id
_entity_poly.type
_entity_poly.pdbx_seq_one_letter_code
_entity_poly.pdbx_strand_id
1 'polypeptide(L)'
;MKKFAVAAALLTAIVATPAMAQGEARVEVRGGYVTGSGLDDATLGAAAGYDFDLGSSAFAGAEIAGDKVLIDGAKVQFSAGGRAGAKVGANGKLYANAGYTFGQIDDPYVGAGYQHKLGQNLYAKAEYRHQFIENFSDFDTFAVGVGLAF
;
A
#
# COMPACT_ATOMS: atom_id res chain seq x y z
N MET A 1 -6.67 -20.69 8.76
CA MET A 1 -7.65 -19.94 9.58
C MET A 1 -7.01 -18.87 10.47
N LYS A 2 -5.83 -19.07 11.07
CA LYS A 2 -5.15 -18.04 11.90
C LYS A 2 -4.69 -16.80 11.11
N LYS A 3 -4.33 -16.94 9.83
CA LYS A 3 -3.87 -15.84 8.95
C LYS A 3 -5.01 -14.85 8.60
N PHE A 4 -6.25 -15.32 8.47
CA PHE A 4 -7.42 -14.45 8.21
C PHE A 4 -7.87 -13.65 9.43
N ALA A 5 -7.67 -14.19 10.64
CA ALA A 5 -8.02 -13.49 11.87
C ALA A 5 -7.13 -12.26 12.13
N VAL A 6 -5.86 -12.31 11.71
CA VAL A 6 -4.93 -11.17 11.84
C VAL A 6 -5.29 -10.06 10.84
N ALA A 7 -5.65 -10.41 9.60
CA ALA A 7 -6.08 -9.43 8.61
C ALA A 7 -7.41 -8.76 8.99
N ALA A 8 -8.36 -9.54 9.54
CA ALA A 8 -9.64 -9.00 10.03
C ALA A 8 -9.48 -8.10 11.27
N ALA A 9 -8.55 -8.44 12.17
CA ALA A 9 -8.27 -7.62 13.36
C ALA A 9 -7.58 -6.28 13.00
N LEU A 10 -6.74 -6.26 11.97
CA LEU A 10 -6.13 -5.03 11.45
C LEU A 10 -7.17 -4.12 10.77
N LEU A 11 -8.12 -4.70 10.04
CA LEU A 11 -9.24 -3.97 9.42
C LEU A 11 -10.14 -3.30 10.48
N THR A 12 -10.46 -4.01 11.56
CA THR A 12 -11.28 -3.47 12.65
C THR A 12 -10.55 -2.39 13.46
N ALA A 13 -9.24 -2.48 13.61
CA ALA A 13 -8.45 -1.46 14.29
C ALA A 13 -8.37 -0.14 13.49
N ILE A 14 -8.36 -0.21 12.15
CA ILE A 14 -8.36 0.98 11.27
C ILE A 14 -9.70 1.73 11.34
N VAL A 15 -10.81 1.04 11.52
CA VAL A 15 -12.16 1.65 11.58
C VAL A 15 -12.53 2.15 12.98
N ALA A 16 -11.91 1.61 14.04
CA ALA A 16 -12.33 1.86 15.41
C ALA A 16 -11.70 3.07 16.11
N THR A 17 -10.76 3.79 15.48
CA THR A 17 -10.02 4.87 16.14
C THR A 17 -10.03 6.26 15.49
N PRO A 18 -11.11 6.75 14.88
CA PRO A 18 -11.09 8.10 14.32
C PRO A 18 -11.20 9.23 15.34
N ALA A 19 -11.46 8.95 16.61
CA ALA A 19 -11.85 10.00 17.56
C ALA A 19 -10.71 10.63 18.39
N MET A 20 -9.50 10.07 18.36
CA MET A 20 -8.43 10.52 19.29
C MET A 20 -7.04 10.73 18.66
N ALA A 21 -6.81 10.37 17.42
CA ALA A 21 -5.57 10.65 16.72
C ALA A 21 -5.85 11.57 15.53
N GLN A 22 -5.12 12.67 15.43
CA GLN A 22 -5.09 13.42 14.18
C GLN A 22 -4.51 12.52 13.10
N GLY A 23 -5.34 12.15 12.12
CA GLY A 23 -4.97 11.20 11.09
C GLY A 23 -6.01 11.14 9.98
N GLU A 24 -5.74 10.29 8.99
CA GLU A 24 -6.51 10.22 7.75
C GLU A 24 -6.70 8.76 7.36
N ALA A 25 -7.95 8.28 7.31
CA ALA A 25 -8.27 7.00 6.72
C ALA A 25 -8.26 7.12 5.19
N ARG A 26 -7.84 6.06 4.50
CA ARG A 26 -7.79 6.07 3.04
C ARG A 26 -8.16 4.72 2.44
N VAL A 27 -8.77 4.79 1.27
CA VAL A 27 -9.05 3.64 0.41
C VAL A 27 -8.66 3.99 -1.02
N GLU A 28 -8.14 3.03 -1.76
CA GLU A 28 -7.68 3.28 -3.13
C GLU A 28 -7.87 2.08 -4.04
N VAL A 29 -7.93 2.35 -5.33
CA VAL A 29 -7.70 1.39 -6.41
C VAL A 29 -6.39 1.76 -7.09
N ARG A 30 -5.62 0.75 -7.49
CA ARG A 30 -4.34 0.95 -8.13
C ARG A 30 -4.10 -0.03 -9.27
N GLY A 31 -3.39 0.43 -10.29
CA GLY A 31 -2.92 -0.37 -11.39
C GLY A 31 -1.44 -0.15 -11.59
N GLY A 32 -0.74 -1.14 -12.09
CA GLY A 32 0.69 -1.05 -12.24
C GLY A 32 1.25 -2.08 -13.18
N TYR A 33 2.55 -2.19 -13.13
CA TYR A 33 3.35 -3.12 -13.92
C TYR A 33 4.39 -3.76 -13.01
N VAL A 34 4.45 -5.08 -13.05
CA VAL A 34 5.44 -5.88 -12.32
C VAL A 34 6.47 -6.42 -13.32
N THR A 35 7.74 -6.33 -12.97
CA THR A 35 8.86 -6.85 -13.75
C THR A 35 9.83 -7.62 -12.86
N GLY A 36 10.42 -8.67 -13.38
CA GLY A 36 11.42 -9.49 -12.70
C GLY A 36 11.17 -10.99 -12.90
N SER A 37 12.22 -11.79 -12.77
CA SER A 37 12.15 -13.26 -12.92
C SER A 37 11.55 -13.74 -14.24
N GLY A 38 11.61 -12.92 -15.32
CA GLY A 38 10.98 -13.24 -16.61
C GLY A 38 9.47 -12.97 -16.64
N LEU A 39 8.92 -12.33 -15.62
CA LEU A 39 7.56 -11.83 -15.57
C LEU A 39 7.56 -10.34 -15.91
N ASP A 40 6.71 -9.96 -16.87
CA ASP A 40 6.50 -8.58 -17.29
C ASP A 40 5.03 -8.38 -17.58
N ASP A 41 4.24 -8.05 -16.55
CA ASP A 41 2.79 -8.02 -16.64
C ASP A 41 2.14 -6.88 -15.87
N ALA A 42 0.93 -6.54 -16.28
CA ALA A 42 0.10 -5.56 -15.61
C ALA A 42 -0.46 -6.11 -14.29
N THR A 43 -0.66 -5.21 -13.34
CA THR A 43 -1.29 -5.52 -12.05
C THR A 43 -2.49 -4.62 -11.81
N LEU A 44 -3.47 -5.13 -11.07
CA LEU A 44 -4.62 -4.37 -10.58
C LEU A 44 -4.87 -4.74 -9.12
N GLY A 45 -5.19 -3.74 -8.31
CA GLY A 45 -5.41 -3.96 -6.89
C GLY A 45 -6.19 -2.87 -6.19
N ALA A 46 -6.45 -3.12 -4.93
CA ALA A 46 -7.07 -2.17 -4.02
C ALA A 46 -6.33 -2.19 -2.68
N ALA A 47 -6.33 -1.05 -2.00
CA ALA A 47 -5.72 -0.92 -0.69
C ALA A 47 -6.58 -0.08 0.25
N ALA A 48 -6.39 -0.30 1.54
CA ALA A 48 -6.94 0.53 2.60
C ALA A 48 -5.88 0.76 3.67
N GLY A 49 -5.90 1.94 4.28
CA GLY A 49 -4.91 2.29 5.28
C GLY A 49 -5.36 3.43 6.16
N TYR A 50 -4.52 3.71 7.14
CA TYR A 50 -4.67 4.85 8.04
C TYR A 50 -3.32 5.51 8.28
N ASP A 51 -3.27 6.82 8.15
CA ASP A 51 -2.09 7.65 8.44
C ASP A 51 -2.30 8.41 9.73
N PHE A 52 -1.37 8.34 10.63
CA PHE A 52 -1.29 9.12 11.86
C PHE A 52 -0.40 10.33 11.61
N ASP A 53 -0.86 11.51 11.95
CA ASP A 53 -0.04 12.72 11.87
C ASP A 53 0.98 12.75 12.99
N LEU A 54 2.25 12.87 12.64
CA LEU A 54 3.38 13.05 13.55
C LEU A 54 3.81 14.53 13.52
N GLY A 55 2.95 15.40 14.03
CA GLY A 55 3.12 16.83 13.93
C GLY A 55 2.71 17.40 12.56
N SER A 56 3.21 18.60 12.24
CA SER A 56 2.81 19.33 11.03
C SER A 56 3.45 18.82 9.74
N SER A 57 4.58 18.13 9.82
CA SER A 57 5.45 17.85 8.67
C SER A 57 5.64 16.36 8.38
N ALA A 58 5.33 15.48 9.32
CA ALA A 58 5.57 14.04 9.18
C ALA A 58 4.29 13.24 9.43
N PHE A 59 4.29 12.00 8.97
CA PHE A 59 3.24 11.03 9.24
C PHE A 59 3.80 9.62 9.26
N ALA A 60 3.09 8.71 9.90
CA ALA A 60 3.30 7.27 9.81
C ALA A 60 1.94 6.59 9.67
N GLY A 61 1.88 5.46 8.98
CA GLY A 61 0.62 4.78 8.75
C GLY A 61 0.76 3.29 8.55
N ALA A 62 -0.38 2.61 8.54
CA ALA A 62 -0.51 1.21 8.21
C ALA A 62 -1.35 1.04 6.94
N GLU A 63 -1.07 -0.01 6.17
CA GLU A 63 -1.78 -0.33 4.93
C GLU A 63 -1.99 -1.83 4.82
N ILE A 64 -3.14 -2.21 4.31
CA ILE A 64 -3.41 -3.54 3.78
C ILE A 64 -3.82 -3.41 2.32
N ALA A 65 -3.46 -4.40 1.51
CA ALA A 65 -3.80 -4.40 0.10
C ALA A 65 -4.05 -5.81 -0.44
N GLY A 66 -4.78 -5.85 -1.57
CA GLY A 66 -4.92 -7.03 -2.38
C GLY A 66 -4.63 -6.66 -3.84
N ASP A 67 -3.62 -7.30 -4.42
CA ASP A 67 -3.17 -7.06 -5.79
C ASP A 67 -3.22 -8.36 -6.60
N LYS A 68 -3.54 -8.25 -7.86
CA LYS A 68 -3.54 -9.38 -8.80
C LYS A 68 -2.72 -9.03 -10.04
N VAL A 69 -1.79 -9.89 -10.40
CA VAL A 69 -1.15 -9.85 -11.71
C VAL A 69 -2.16 -10.35 -12.76
N LEU A 70 -2.27 -9.66 -13.88
CA LEU A 70 -3.30 -9.92 -14.90
C LEU A 70 -2.87 -11.01 -15.90
N ILE A 71 -2.44 -12.15 -15.35
CA ILE A 71 -2.12 -13.36 -16.12
C ILE A 71 -3.04 -14.53 -15.70
N ASP A 72 -3.17 -15.51 -16.58
CA ASP A 72 -3.97 -16.71 -16.31
C ASP A 72 -3.36 -17.50 -15.13
N GLY A 73 -4.22 -17.91 -14.22
CA GLY A 73 -3.84 -18.69 -13.04
C GLY A 73 -3.29 -17.88 -11.87
N ALA A 74 -3.00 -16.57 -12.02
CA ALA A 74 -2.58 -15.74 -10.90
C ALA A 74 -3.72 -15.53 -9.89
N LYS A 75 -3.38 -15.64 -8.62
CA LYS A 75 -4.31 -15.40 -7.50
C LYS A 75 -4.07 -13.99 -6.94
N VAL A 76 -5.05 -13.49 -6.21
CA VAL A 76 -4.89 -12.26 -5.45
C VAL A 76 -3.81 -12.46 -4.38
N GLN A 77 -2.83 -11.58 -4.37
CA GLN A 77 -1.80 -11.48 -3.36
C GLN A 77 -2.23 -10.43 -2.33
N PHE A 78 -2.23 -10.81 -1.07
CA PHE A 78 -2.50 -9.88 0.01
C PHE A 78 -1.21 -9.35 0.60
N SER A 79 -1.20 -8.09 1.00
CA SER A 79 -0.06 -7.50 1.70
C SER A 79 -0.52 -6.68 2.90
N ALA A 80 0.34 -6.59 3.90
CA ALA A 80 0.20 -5.70 5.02
C ALA A 80 1.55 -5.03 5.31
N GLY A 81 1.52 -3.75 5.64
CA GLY A 81 2.75 -3.01 5.89
C GLY A 81 2.52 -1.68 6.55
N GLY A 82 3.62 -0.99 6.76
CA GLY A 82 3.66 0.37 7.25
C GLY A 82 4.25 1.33 6.23
N ARG A 83 3.90 2.60 6.36
CA ARG A 83 4.53 3.69 5.62
C ARG A 83 4.84 4.86 6.55
N ALA A 84 5.91 5.57 6.27
CA ALA A 84 6.26 6.79 6.97
C ALA A 84 6.85 7.80 5.99
N GLY A 85 6.63 9.07 6.25
CA GLY A 85 7.10 10.09 5.33
C GLY A 85 6.85 11.51 5.80
N ALA A 86 7.04 12.41 4.86
CA ALA A 86 6.91 13.85 5.06
C ALA A 86 5.75 14.41 4.22
N LYS A 87 5.08 15.40 4.78
CA LYS A 87 4.14 16.25 4.05
C LYS A 87 4.93 17.28 3.24
N VAL A 88 4.70 17.34 1.94
CA VAL A 88 5.42 18.20 0.99
C VAL A 88 4.43 19.20 0.38
N GLY A 89 4.62 20.46 0.71
CA GLY A 89 3.66 21.50 0.35
C GLY A 89 2.29 21.29 1.01
N ALA A 90 1.25 21.88 0.42
CA ALA A 90 -0.10 21.82 0.96
C ALA A 90 -0.80 20.48 0.70
N ASN A 91 -0.45 19.79 -0.39
CA ASN A 91 -1.23 18.66 -0.92
C ASN A 91 -0.40 17.38 -1.12
N GLY A 92 0.91 17.41 -0.94
CA GLY A 92 1.82 16.30 -1.21
C GLY A 92 2.21 15.52 0.03
N LYS A 93 2.41 14.21 -0.14
CA LYS A 93 3.04 13.31 0.84
C LYS A 93 4.09 12.47 0.12
N LEU A 94 5.35 12.58 0.52
CA LEU A 94 6.44 11.70 0.08
C LEU A 94 6.69 10.68 1.17
N TYR A 95 6.78 9.39 0.83
CA TYR A 95 6.90 8.32 1.84
C TYR A 95 7.77 7.15 1.37
N ALA A 96 8.31 6.44 2.34
CA ALA A 96 8.80 5.09 2.20
C ALA A 96 7.79 4.10 2.83
N ASN A 97 7.73 2.89 2.32
CA ASN A 97 6.92 1.82 2.87
C ASN A 97 7.70 0.52 2.98
N ALA A 98 7.28 -0.33 3.89
CA ALA A 98 7.79 -1.67 4.04
C ALA A 98 6.68 -2.58 4.59
N GLY A 99 6.71 -3.85 4.21
CA GLY A 99 5.71 -4.80 4.65
C GLY A 99 6.00 -6.21 4.19
N TYR A 100 4.96 -7.01 4.23
CA TYR A 100 5.02 -8.42 3.88
C TYR A 100 3.83 -8.80 3.00
N THR A 101 4.10 -9.60 1.98
CA THR A 101 3.09 -10.15 1.07
C THR A 101 2.73 -11.57 1.51
N PHE A 102 1.48 -11.95 1.35
CA PHE A 102 0.94 -13.25 1.75
C PHE A 102 0.17 -13.87 0.59
N GLY A 103 0.34 -15.16 0.34
CA GLY A 103 -0.46 -15.85 -0.67
C GLY A 103 0.35 -16.85 -1.49
N GLN A 104 0.56 -16.60 -2.76
CA GLN A 104 1.43 -17.42 -3.60
C GLN A 104 2.91 -17.13 -3.33
N ILE A 105 3.18 -15.90 -2.91
CA ILE A 105 4.50 -15.41 -2.53
C ILE A 105 4.37 -14.88 -1.11
N ASP A 106 5.21 -15.39 -0.22
CA ASP A 106 5.24 -15.00 1.20
C ASP A 106 6.59 -14.33 1.49
N ASP A 107 6.75 -13.07 1.06
CA ASP A 107 8.04 -12.37 1.08
C ASP A 107 7.91 -10.88 1.50
N PRO A 108 8.97 -10.31 2.10
CA PRO A 108 9.01 -8.89 2.46
C PRO A 108 9.16 -8.00 1.23
N TYR A 109 8.67 -6.76 1.35
CA TYR A 109 8.89 -5.71 0.37
C TYR A 109 9.29 -4.39 1.04
N VAL A 110 9.97 -3.57 0.26
CA VAL A 110 10.22 -2.16 0.58
C VAL A 110 9.84 -1.31 -0.64
N GLY A 111 9.55 -0.05 -0.40
CA GLY A 111 9.20 0.84 -1.51
C GLY A 111 9.20 2.30 -1.11
N ALA A 112 8.87 3.13 -2.07
CA ALA A 112 8.68 4.55 -1.90
C ALA A 112 7.58 5.06 -2.83
N GLY A 113 6.93 6.14 -2.44
CA GLY A 113 5.86 6.71 -3.24
C GLY A 113 5.60 8.18 -2.94
N TYR A 114 4.84 8.77 -3.83
CA TYR A 114 4.32 10.12 -3.71
C TYR A 114 2.82 10.11 -3.87
N GLN A 115 2.12 10.75 -2.95
CA GLN A 115 0.67 10.94 -2.96
C GLN A 115 0.37 12.42 -3.06
N HIS A 116 -0.58 12.79 -3.92
CA HIS A 116 -1.01 14.18 -4.12
C HIS A 116 -2.52 14.29 -3.98
N LYS A 117 -2.99 15.16 -3.10
CA LYS A 117 -4.42 15.50 -2.97
C LYS A 117 -4.87 16.32 -4.18
N LEU A 118 -5.88 15.86 -4.90
CA LEU A 118 -6.50 16.52 -6.05
C LEU A 118 -7.72 17.34 -5.64
N GLY A 119 -8.22 17.16 -4.43
CA GLY A 119 -9.38 17.82 -3.87
C GLY A 119 -9.49 17.61 -2.38
N GLN A 120 -10.68 17.77 -1.82
CA GLN A 120 -10.88 17.63 -0.36
C GLN A 120 -10.59 16.19 0.10
N ASN A 121 -11.10 15.20 -0.61
CA ASN A 121 -10.99 13.79 -0.25
C ASN A 121 -10.28 12.95 -1.32
N LEU A 122 -10.18 13.43 -2.57
CA LEU A 122 -9.60 12.68 -3.68
C LEU A 122 -8.08 12.86 -3.69
N TYR A 123 -7.34 11.77 -3.91
CA TYR A 123 -5.90 11.80 -4.17
C TYR A 123 -5.50 10.89 -5.32
N ALA A 124 -4.35 11.19 -5.92
CA ALA A 124 -3.60 10.29 -6.78
C ALA A 124 -2.28 9.93 -6.12
N LYS A 125 -1.74 8.75 -6.44
CA LYS A 125 -0.42 8.36 -5.99
C LYS A 125 0.36 7.62 -7.07
N ALA A 126 1.68 7.68 -6.97
CA ALA A 126 2.62 6.83 -7.69
C ALA A 126 3.53 6.15 -6.66
N GLU A 127 3.78 4.86 -6.86
CA GLU A 127 4.52 4.03 -5.91
C GLU A 127 5.43 3.06 -6.64
N TYR A 128 6.63 2.90 -6.14
CA TYR A 128 7.56 1.85 -6.50
C TYR A 128 7.69 0.89 -5.33
N ARG A 129 7.69 -0.43 -5.59
CA ARG A 129 7.95 -1.50 -4.63
C ARG A 129 9.00 -2.44 -5.17
N HIS A 130 9.93 -2.80 -4.32
CA HIS A 130 10.91 -3.86 -4.51
C HIS A 130 10.58 -5.01 -3.56
N GLN A 131 10.34 -6.19 -4.11
CA GLN A 131 9.99 -7.38 -3.35
C GLN A 131 11.16 -8.36 -3.37
N PHE A 132 11.65 -8.71 -2.18
CA PHE A 132 12.73 -9.66 -2.00
C PHE A 132 12.18 -11.07 -2.05
N ILE A 133 12.63 -11.91 -2.96
CA ILE A 133 12.13 -13.28 -3.12
C ILE A 133 13.22 -14.27 -2.78
N GLU A 134 12.99 -15.11 -1.76
CA GLU A 134 13.92 -16.18 -1.44
C GLU A 134 14.00 -17.20 -2.58
N ASN A 135 15.24 -17.49 -3.04
CA ASN A 135 15.57 -18.46 -4.10
C ASN A 135 15.12 -18.15 -5.53
N PHE A 136 14.60 -16.93 -5.81
CA PHE A 136 14.29 -16.43 -7.13
C PHE A 136 14.83 -15.03 -7.33
N SER A 137 14.72 -14.49 -8.55
CA SER A 137 15.01 -13.07 -8.79
C SER A 137 13.93 -12.19 -8.19
N ASP A 138 14.34 -11.06 -7.64
CA ASP A 138 13.45 -10.06 -7.04
C ASP A 138 12.46 -9.50 -8.07
N PHE A 139 11.35 -8.98 -7.57
CA PHE A 139 10.35 -8.30 -8.38
C PHE A 139 10.32 -6.81 -8.08
N ASP A 140 10.19 -6.04 -9.14
CA ASP A 140 9.94 -4.60 -9.09
C ASP A 140 8.52 -4.30 -9.57
N THR A 141 7.81 -3.49 -8.82
CA THR A 141 6.45 -3.07 -9.17
C THR A 141 6.36 -1.55 -9.20
N PHE A 142 5.87 -1.02 -10.31
CA PHE A 142 5.50 0.38 -10.46
C PHE A 142 3.98 0.46 -10.51
N ALA A 143 3.39 1.22 -9.62
CA ALA A 143 1.95 1.37 -9.54
C ALA A 143 1.53 2.84 -9.47
N VAL A 144 0.39 3.13 -10.07
CA VAL A 144 -0.33 4.38 -9.90
C VAL A 144 -1.71 4.07 -9.33
N GLY A 145 -2.21 4.96 -8.50
CA GLY A 145 -3.51 4.76 -7.85
C GLY A 145 -4.28 6.05 -7.69
N VAL A 146 -5.57 5.90 -7.54
CA VAL A 146 -6.48 6.96 -7.12
C VAL A 146 -7.29 6.48 -5.93
N GLY A 147 -7.56 7.37 -5.00
CA GLY A 147 -8.23 6.99 -3.78
C GLY A 147 -8.92 8.15 -3.08
N LEU A 148 -9.64 7.79 -2.03
CA LEU A 148 -10.30 8.72 -1.13
C LEU A 148 -9.61 8.69 0.23
N ALA A 149 -9.45 9.87 0.81
CA ALA A 149 -8.90 10.09 2.14
C ALA A 149 -9.88 10.93 2.98
N PHE A 150 -10.15 10.52 4.20
CA PHE A 150 -11.17 11.12 5.08
C PHE A 150 -10.84 10.95 6.57
#